data_706e0534c3734de0cc75e1556c270bd3
#
_entry.id   706e0534c3734de0cc75e1556c270bd3
#
_cell.length_a   1.000
_cell.length_b   1.000
_cell.length_c   1.000
_cell.angle_alpha   90.00
_cell.angle_beta   90.00
_cell.angle_gamma   90.00
#
_symmetry.space_group_name_H-M   'P 1'
#
loop_
_entity.id
_entity.type
_entity.pdbx_description
1 polymer ?
#
loop_
_entity_poly.entity_id
_entity_poly.type
_entity_poly.pdbx_seq_one_letter_code
_entity_poly.pdbx_strand_id
1 'polypeptide(L)'
;MLNQIMLVGLAALSLTACNKDAVEETAAPCGVEISSTAPAAGNSNFYYRGDIRVTLTDADSTAEISVDGVTGTSALAEDSKSLSFTPDAPLDPSTAYTFTVDYCGGSAPVDFTTSSLGTAIDDPSSLAGSVFALDLQADDVEIVIPAGVGSVLESYLEIALLLEVESADASTLQIFAALGKDSNGEEQEFCDPTLPFPDADFTGAPYFQLGPQTTTISAAGFDVEIRDLFISGTFASDGSYWGGGVLQGSVDTRPLVPLLEDCDSNESTPETDDDCEDGAICELVEGFGVACEDCGDGTDF
;
A
#
# COMPACT_ATOMS: atom_id res chain seq x y z
N MET A 1 -66.83 7.43 -68.54
CA MET A 1 -67.67 6.78 -67.56
C MET A 1 -67.16 7.19 -66.20
N LEU A 2 -67.73 8.20 -65.64
CA LEU A 2 -68.55 8.21 -64.43
C LEU A 2 -68.08 7.28 -63.34
N ASN A 3 -67.65 7.75 -62.16
CA ASN A 3 -68.47 8.23 -61.04
C ASN A 3 -67.58 8.53 -59.85
N GLN A 4 -67.75 9.38 -59.19
CA GLN A 4 -68.51 10.03 -58.10
C GLN A 4 -67.63 10.26 -56.85
N ILE A 5 -67.72 11.52 -56.53
CA ILE A 5 -67.15 12.16 -55.30
C ILE A 5 -68.02 11.68 -54.10
N MET A 6 -67.32 11.37 -53.00
CA MET A 6 -67.97 11.37 -51.70
C MET A 6 -67.11 12.11 -50.68
N LEU A 7 -67.60 13.30 -50.31
CA LEU A 7 -67.09 14.15 -49.24
C LEU A 7 -67.51 13.55 -47.91
N VAL A 8 -66.56 13.25 -47.02
CA VAL A 8 -66.86 13.00 -45.61
C VAL A 8 -66.07 13.99 -44.77
N GLY A 9 -66.83 14.85 -44.13
CA GLY A 9 -66.25 15.85 -43.22
C GLY A 9 -65.65 15.22 -42.00
N LEU A 10 -64.44 15.68 -41.72
CA LEU A 10 -63.70 15.34 -40.47
C LEU A 10 -63.81 16.52 -39.52
N ALA A 11 -64.57 16.29 -38.41
CA ALA A 11 -64.60 17.24 -37.30
C ALA A 11 -63.22 17.30 -36.61
N ALA A 12 -62.66 18.51 -36.55
CA ALA A 12 -61.46 18.74 -35.78
C ALA A 12 -61.74 18.71 -34.28
N LEU A 13 -61.34 17.63 -33.60
CA LEU A 13 -61.23 17.62 -32.14
C LEU A 13 -59.90 18.30 -31.79
N SER A 14 -59.99 19.50 -31.23
CA SER A 14 -58.86 20.17 -30.57
C SER A 14 -58.58 19.45 -29.24
N LEU A 15 -57.55 18.58 -29.23
CA LEU A 15 -56.95 18.08 -28.02
C LEU A 15 -56.07 19.20 -27.44
N THR A 16 -56.54 19.89 -26.41
CA THR A 16 -55.72 20.68 -25.53
C THR A 16 -54.82 19.71 -24.76
N ALA A 17 -53.58 19.55 -25.21
CA ALA A 17 -52.56 18.92 -24.41
C ALA A 17 -52.26 19.81 -23.19
N CYS A 18 -52.61 19.35 -22.00
CA CYS A 18 -52.05 19.91 -20.77
C CYS A 18 -50.53 19.73 -20.84
N ASN A 19 -49.83 20.83 -21.02
CA ASN A 19 -48.42 20.89 -20.82
C ASN A 19 -48.21 20.69 -19.30
N LYS A 20 -47.95 19.47 -18.86
CA LYS A 20 -47.30 19.26 -17.59
C LYS A 20 -45.93 19.87 -17.78
N ASP A 21 -45.72 21.02 -17.19
CA ASP A 21 -44.37 21.53 -16.91
C ASP A 21 -43.64 20.34 -16.27
N ALA A 22 -42.71 19.74 -17.00
CA ALA A 22 -41.77 18.82 -16.44
C ALA A 22 -40.99 19.67 -15.42
N VAL A 23 -41.31 19.53 -14.15
CA VAL A 23 -40.47 19.96 -13.08
C VAL A 23 -39.19 19.18 -13.36
N GLU A 24 -38.17 19.85 -13.86
CA GLU A 24 -36.81 19.33 -13.84
C GLU A 24 -36.55 19.05 -12.35
N GLU A 25 -36.59 17.79 -11.98
CA GLU A 25 -36.20 17.32 -10.66
C GLU A 25 -34.71 17.66 -10.59
N THR A 26 -34.41 18.84 -10.03
CA THR A 26 -33.05 19.26 -9.74
C THR A 26 -32.51 18.16 -8.81
N ALA A 27 -31.62 17.32 -9.33
CA ALA A 27 -30.95 16.31 -8.53
C ALA A 27 -30.43 17.01 -7.27
N ALA A 28 -30.66 16.39 -6.11
CA ALA A 28 -30.18 16.92 -4.85
C ALA A 28 -28.68 17.19 -5.02
N PRO A 29 -28.18 18.35 -4.55
CA PRO A 29 -26.76 18.65 -4.67
C PRO A 29 -25.97 17.51 -4.03
N CYS A 30 -24.96 17.03 -4.74
CA CYS A 30 -24.04 16.03 -4.23
C CYS A 30 -23.37 16.62 -2.97
N GLY A 31 -23.50 15.93 -1.84
CA GLY A 31 -22.90 16.32 -0.56
C GLY A 31 -21.52 15.73 -0.34
N VAL A 32 -20.98 15.03 -1.33
CA VAL A 32 -19.63 14.42 -1.24
C VAL A 32 -18.56 15.47 -1.47
N GLU A 33 -17.53 15.44 -0.65
CA GLU A 33 -16.34 16.28 -0.76
C GLU A 33 -15.08 15.41 -0.69
N ILE A 34 -13.95 15.92 -1.15
CA ILE A 34 -12.64 15.28 -0.97
C ILE A 34 -12.18 15.56 0.46
N SER A 35 -12.02 14.51 1.26
CA SER A 35 -11.54 14.59 2.63
C SER A 35 -10.01 14.70 2.69
N SER A 36 -9.31 13.89 1.88
CA SER A 36 -7.85 13.90 1.82
C SER A 36 -7.33 13.39 0.49
N THR A 37 -6.11 13.79 0.16
CA THR A 37 -5.37 13.28 -1.00
C THR A 37 -3.93 12.94 -0.62
N ALA A 38 -3.40 11.88 -1.20
CA ALA A 38 -1.98 11.54 -1.17
C ALA A 38 -1.53 11.29 -2.63
N PRO A 39 -0.69 12.17 -3.21
CA PRO A 39 -0.09 13.35 -2.59
C PRO A 39 -1.08 14.47 -2.29
N ALA A 40 -0.79 15.26 -1.27
CA ALA A 40 -1.53 16.49 -0.99
C ALA A 40 -1.21 17.55 -2.06
N ALA A 41 -2.12 18.50 -2.25
CA ALA A 41 -1.91 19.61 -3.19
C ALA A 41 -0.61 20.36 -2.89
N GLY A 42 0.23 20.55 -3.91
CA GLY A 42 1.52 21.22 -3.81
C GLY A 42 2.62 20.38 -3.13
N ASN A 43 2.38 19.09 -2.86
CA ASN A 43 3.45 18.19 -2.40
C ASN A 43 4.59 18.19 -3.44
N SER A 44 5.83 18.33 -2.97
CA SER A 44 7.04 18.36 -3.80
C SER A 44 7.99 17.19 -3.56
N ASN A 45 7.53 16.16 -2.85
CA ASN A 45 8.35 15.01 -2.46
C ASN A 45 7.59 13.68 -2.60
N PHE A 46 6.69 13.59 -3.59
CA PHE A 46 5.96 12.36 -3.81
C PHE A 46 6.87 11.27 -4.36
N TYR A 47 6.79 10.07 -3.79
CA TYR A 47 7.58 8.95 -4.28
C TYR A 47 7.14 8.53 -5.69
N TYR A 48 8.08 8.46 -6.62
CA TYR A 48 7.80 8.27 -8.06
C TYR A 48 7.19 6.91 -8.42
N ARG A 49 7.17 5.95 -7.50
CA ARG A 49 6.49 4.64 -7.62
C ARG A 49 5.28 4.51 -6.70
N GLY A 50 4.90 5.59 -6.03
CA GLY A 50 3.77 5.58 -5.12
C GLY A 50 2.42 5.60 -5.83
N ASP A 51 1.43 4.98 -5.20
CA ASP A 51 0.04 5.10 -5.62
C ASP A 51 -0.54 6.45 -5.21
N ILE A 52 -1.33 7.05 -6.09
CA ILE A 52 -2.13 8.22 -5.74
C ILE A 52 -3.39 7.75 -5.03
N ARG A 53 -3.70 8.32 -3.88
CA ARG A 53 -4.85 7.94 -3.06
C ARG A 53 -5.73 9.15 -2.76
N VAL A 54 -7.02 8.92 -2.74
CA VAL A 54 -8.03 9.94 -2.42
C VAL A 54 -9.07 9.34 -1.49
N THR A 55 -9.46 10.11 -0.47
CA THR A 55 -10.56 9.74 0.42
C THR A 55 -11.66 10.76 0.30
N LEU A 56 -12.88 10.30 0.11
CA LEU A 56 -14.11 11.10 0.06
C LEU A 56 -14.80 11.11 1.43
N THR A 57 -15.57 12.16 1.70
CA THR A 57 -16.37 12.26 2.94
C THR A 57 -17.50 11.23 2.96
N ASP A 58 -18.10 10.97 1.82
CA ASP A 58 -19.21 10.02 1.64
C ASP A 58 -19.03 9.17 0.39
N ALA A 59 -19.78 8.07 0.30
CA ALA A 59 -19.68 7.12 -0.79
C ALA A 59 -20.13 7.74 -2.14
N ASP A 60 -19.29 7.57 -3.16
CA ASP A 60 -19.61 7.88 -4.55
C ASP A 60 -19.10 6.77 -5.48
N SER A 61 -20.03 5.95 -5.96
CA SER A 61 -19.71 4.82 -6.85
C SER A 61 -19.26 5.24 -8.26
N THR A 62 -19.28 6.53 -8.56
CA THR A 62 -18.88 7.08 -9.87
C THR A 62 -17.53 7.77 -9.83
N ALA A 63 -16.92 7.85 -8.64
CA ALA A 63 -15.66 8.56 -8.47
C ALA A 63 -14.51 7.84 -9.15
N GLU A 64 -13.63 8.61 -9.79
CA GLU A 64 -12.48 8.13 -10.56
C GLU A 64 -11.29 9.09 -10.43
N ILE A 65 -10.07 8.54 -10.51
CA ILE A 65 -8.83 9.33 -10.58
C ILE A 65 -8.22 9.17 -11.97
N SER A 66 -7.77 10.27 -12.54
CA SER A 66 -6.95 10.30 -13.75
C SER A 66 -5.70 11.17 -13.53
N VAL A 67 -4.61 10.87 -14.23
CA VAL A 67 -3.35 11.65 -14.16
C VAL A 67 -2.98 12.11 -15.55
N ASP A 68 -2.69 13.39 -15.72
CA ASP A 68 -2.40 13.98 -17.01
C ASP A 68 -1.14 13.35 -17.64
N GLY A 69 -1.34 12.74 -18.81
CA GLY A 69 -0.24 12.13 -19.57
C GLY A 69 0.30 10.82 -19.02
N VAL A 70 -0.32 10.25 -17.98
CA VAL A 70 0.09 8.98 -17.36
C VAL A 70 -0.99 7.94 -17.56
N THR A 71 -0.60 6.76 -18.07
CA THR A 71 -1.48 5.57 -18.10
C THR A 71 -1.42 4.84 -16.77
N GLY A 72 -2.54 4.29 -16.35
CA GLY A 72 -2.64 3.57 -15.08
C GLY A 72 -4.06 3.08 -14.82
N THR A 73 -4.25 2.49 -13.65
CA THR A 73 -5.53 1.94 -13.23
C THR A 73 -6.08 2.74 -12.05
N SER A 74 -7.27 3.30 -12.23
CA SER A 74 -8.08 3.85 -11.14
C SER A 74 -8.90 2.73 -10.51
N ALA A 75 -8.87 2.61 -9.20
CA ALA A 75 -9.64 1.65 -8.43
C ALA A 75 -10.43 2.35 -7.32
N LEU A 76 -11.67 1.94 -7.16
CA LEU A 76 -12.56 2.38 -6.09
C LEU A 76 -12.74 1.22 -5.11
N ALA A 77 -12.50 1.47 -3.83
CA ALA A 77 -12.67 0.47 -2.79
C ALA A 77 -14.15 0.11 -2.57
N GLU A 78 -14.43 -0.98 -1.88
CA GLU A 78 -15.79 -1.45 -1.59
C GLU A 78 -16.63 -0.46 -0.79
N ASP A 79 -15.99 0.37 0.03
CA ASP A 79 -16.63 1.46 0.78
C ASP A 79 -17.13 2.61 -0.12
N SER A 80 -16.72 2.62 -1.39
CA SER A 80 -16.98 3.70 -2.37
C SER A 80 -16.55 5.09 -1.89
N LYS A 81 -15.60 5.17 -0.96
CA LYS A 81 -15.03 6.41 -0.42
C LYS A 81 -13.53 6.51 -0.69
N SER A 82 -12.86 5.37 -0.77
CA SER A 82 -11.40 5.30 -0.94
C SER A 82 -11.08 4.98 -2.40
N LEU A 83 -10.30 5.84 -3.05
CA LEU A 83 -9.84 5.66 -4.42
C LEU A 83 -8.33 5.53 -4.44
N SER A 84 -7.82 4.73 -5.36
CA SER A 84 -6.41 4.68 -5.70
C SER A 84 -6.20 4.75 -7.21
N PHE A 85 -5.06 5.31 -7.61
CA PHE A 85 -4.57 5.25 -8.98
C PHE A 85 -3.15 4.71 -8.97
N THR A 86 -2.95 3.59 -9.63
CA THR A 86 -1.64 2.95 -9.79
C THR A 86 -1.15 3.19 -11.20
N PRO A 87 -0.04 3.94 -11.40
CA PRO A 87 0.57 4.11 -12.70
C PRO A 87 1.07 2.78 -13.29
N ASP A 88 0.91 2.57 -14.61
CA ASP A 88 1.42 1.39 -15.31
C ASP A 88 2.95 1.32 -15.35
N ALA A 89 3.61 2.46 -15.18
CA ALA A 89 5.06 2.59 -15.10
C ALA A 89 5.41 3.67 -14.05
N PRO A 90 6.62 3.60 -13.46
CA PRO A 90 7.08 4.64 -12.55
C PRO A 90 6.97 6.03 -13.17
N LEU A 91 6.60 7.02 -12.37
CA LEU A 91 6.62 8.42 -12.77
C LEU A 91 8.07 8.92 -12.96
N ASP A 92 8.27 9.96 -13.73
CA ASP A 92 9.60 10.55 -13.84
C ASP A 92 9.98 11.27 -12.53
N PRO A 93 11.22 11.17 -12.06
CA PRO A 93 11.68 11.87 -10.85
C PRO A 93 11.73 13.39 -11.09
N SER A 94 11.59 14.15 -10.00
CA SER A 94 11.65 15.63 -10.01
C SER A 94 10.71 16.29 -11.03
N THR A 95 9.58 15.66 -11.33
CA THR A 95 8.66 16.08 -12.40
C THR A 95 7.31 16.48 -11.80
N ALA A 96 6.75 17.59 -12.33
CA ALA A 96 5.44 18.06 -11.94
C ALA A 96 4.33 17.31 -12.68
N TYR A 97 3.30 16.91 -11.95
CA TYR A 97 2.12 16.22 -12.44
C TYR A 97 0.85 16.86 -11.88
N THR A 98 -0.25 16.64 -12.58
CA THR A 98 -1.59 16.94 -12.09
C THR A 98 -2.43 15.68 -12.16
N PHE A 99 -3.08 15.30 -11.06
CA PHE A 99 -4.15 14.34 -11.11
C PHE A 99 -5.50 15.02 -10.92
N THR A 100 -6.53 14.46 -11.50
CA THR A 100 -7.89 14.95 -11.39
C THR A 100 -8.77 13.89 -10.74
N VAL A 101 -9.55 14.31 -9.76
CA VAL A 101 -10.59 13.51 -9.13
C VAL A 101 -11.92 13.92 -9.73
N ASP A 102 -12.54 13.02 -10.49
CA ASP A 102 -13.91 13.19 -10.97
C ASP A 102 -14.85 12.50 -10.00
N TYR A 103 -15.84 13.20 -9.48
CA TYR A 103 -16.82 12.69 -8.53
C TYR A 103 -18.13 13.47 -8.65
N CYS A 104 -19.17 13.07 -7.95
CA CYS A 104 -20.50 13.71 -8.08
C CYS A 104 -20.48 15.22 -7.74
N GLY A 105 -19.49 15.70 -6.96
CA GLY A 105 -19.29 17.13 -6.66
C GLY A 105 -18.67 17.93 -7.81
N GLY A 106 -18.14 17.25 -8.82
CA GLY A 106 -17.45 17.87 -9.96
C GLY A 106 -16.09 17.26 -10.24
N SER A 107 -15.19 18.08 -10.77
CA SER A 107 -13.83 17.69 -11.16
C SER A 107 -12.84 18.55 -10.38
N ALA A 108 -11.93 17.93 -9.65
CA ALA A 108 -10.98 18.61 -8.79
C ALA A 108 -9.53 18.26 -9.18
N PRO A 109 -8.78 19.17 -9.81
CA PRO A 109 -7.37 18.96 -10.12
C PRO A 109 -6.49 19.18 -8.88
N VAL A 110 -5.44 18.36 -8.76
CA VAL A 110 -4.45 18.42 -7.67
C VAL A 110 -3.06 18.35 -8.28
N ASP A 111 -2.27 19.39 -8.06
CA ASP A 111 -0.89 19.49 -8.55
C ASP A 111 0.08 18.93 -7.51
N PHE A 112 1.10 18.19 -7.97
CA PHE A 112 2.18 17.68 -7.14
C PHE A 112 3.48 17.55 -7.94
N THR A 113 4.58 17.30 -7.25
CA THR A 113 5.89 17.04 -7.88
C THR A 113 6.50 15.79 -7.25
N THR A 114 7.06 14.93 -8.07
CA THR A 114 7.80 13.76 -7.59
C THR A 114 9.12 14.17 -6.93
N SER A 115 9.57 13.36 -5.97
CA SER A 115 10.89 13.52 -5.36
C SER A 115 12.03 13.27 -6.36
N SER A 116 13.26 13.53 -5.94
CA SER A 116 14.45 13.19 -6.74
C SER A 116 14.79 11.70 -6.74
N LEU A 117 14.14 10.89 -5.89
CA LEU A 117 14.28 9.43 -5.92
C LEU A 117 13.85 8.90 -7.30
N GLY A 118 14.64 7.99 -7.86
CA GLY A 118 14.49 7.51 -9.23
C GLY A 118 15.45 8.17 -10.23
N THR A 119 16.12 9.26 -9.83
CA THR A 119 17.24 9.80 -10.61
C THR A 119 18.38 8.79 -10.64
N ALA A 120 18.90 8.49 -11.83
CA ALA A 120 19.95 7.48 -12.01
C ALA A 120 21.21 7.76 -11.17
N ILE A 121 21.85 6.70 -10.70
CA ILE A 121 23.17 6.74 -10.07
C ILE A 121 24.20 6.68 -11.19
N ASP A 122 25.14 7.62 -11.22
CA ASP A 122 26.18 7.68 -12.24
C ASP A 122 27.11 6.46 -12.19
N ASP A 123 27.47 6.01 -11.00
CA ASP A 123 28.31 4.84 -10.76
C ASP A 123 27.74 3.98 -9.64
N PRO A 124 26.99 2.92 -9.95
CA PRO A 124 26.44 2.01 -8.94
C PRO A 124 27.48 1.39 -8.02
N SER A 125 28.73 1.21 -8.50
CA SER A 125 29.78 0.61 -7.67
C SER A 125 30.19 1.48 -6.48
N SER A 126 29.83 2.75 -6.49
CA SER A 126 30.03 3.66 -5.36
C SER A 126 29.20 3.32 -4.12
N LEU A 127 28.17 2.50 -4.28
CA LEU A 127 27.34 2.03 -3.15
C LEU A 127 28.06 0.97 -2.30
N ALA A 128 29.06 0.28 -2.84
CA ALA A 128 29.75 -0.81 -2.13
C ALA A 128 30.37 -0.33 -0.81
N GLY A 129 30.12 -1.08 0.26
CA GLY A 129 30.55 -0.76 1.62
C GLY A 129 29.68 0.26 2.35
N SER A 130 28.59 0.74 1.72
CA SER A 130 27.61 1.58 2.42
C SER A 130 26.71 0.73 3.31
N VAL A 131 26.42 1.23 4.50
CA VAL A 131 25.48 0.62 5.45
C VAL A 131 24.32 1.58 5.69
N PHE A 132 23.13 1.07 5.59
CA PHE A 132 21.89 1.82 5.80
C PHE A 132 21.13 1.21 6.99
N ALA A 133 20.65 2.06 7.89
CA ALA A 133 19.76 1.65 8.96
C ALA A 133 18.32 1.95 8.57
N LEU A 134 17.46 0.95 8.67
CA LEU A 134 16.02 1.08 8.54
C LEU A 134 15.40 1.03 9.94
N ASP A 135 14.99 2.18 10.43
CA ASP A 135 14.26 2.31 11.68
C ASP A 135 12.76 2.06 11.38
N LEU A 136 12.25 0.93 11.85
CA LEU A 136 10.85 0.53 11.65
C LEU A 136 9.87 1.28 12.57
N GLN A 137 10.38 2.07 13.53
CA GLN A 137 9.58 2.91 14.42
C GLN A 137 9.59 4.39 14.02
N ALA A 138 10.25 4.74 12.92
CA ALA A 138 10.28 6.12 12.46
C ALA A 138 8.87 6.64 12.13
N ASP A 139 8.61 7.92 12.39
CA ASP A 139 7.30 8.57 12.21
C ASP A 139 6.73 8.48 10.77
N ASP A 140 7.57 8.17 9.78
CA ASP A 140 7.23 8.03 8.37
C ASP A 140 7.07 6.57 7.92
N VAL A 141 7.19 5.62 8.83
CA VAL A 141 6.89 4.21 8.59
C VAL A 141 5.39 3.97 8.78
N GLU A 142 4.76 3.31 7.83
CA GLU A 142 3.36 2.93 7.89
C GLU A 142 3.24 1.41 7.71
N ILE A 143 2.63 0.73 8.68
CA ILE A 143 2.25 -0.67 8.53
C ILE A 143 0.92 -0.72 7.78
N VAL A 144 0.98 -1.03 6.49
CA VAL A 144 -0.18 -1.02 5.60
C VAL A 144 -1.01 -2.28 5.75
N ILE A 145 -0.35 -3.42 5.96
CA ILE A 145 -0.96 -4.73 6.12
C ILE A 145 -0.22 -5.46 7.26
N PRO A 146 -0.95 -5.94 8.25
CA PRO A 146 -2.39 -5.86 8.45
C PRO A 146 -2.86 -4.49 8.93
N ALA A 147 -3.92 -3.98 8.32
CA ALA A 147 -4.52 -2.71 8.75
C ALA A 147 -5.02 -2.81 10.20
N GLY A 148 -4.70 -1.81 11.02
CA GLY A 148 -5.13 -1.74 12.41
C GLY A 148 -4.27 -2.50 13.44
N VAL A 149 -3.30 -3.31 13.00
CA VAL A 149 -2.36 -4.02 13.88
C VAL A 149 -1.04 -3.27 14.02
N GLY A 150 -0.85 -2.19 13.26
CA GLY A 150 0.40 -1.43 13.20
C GLY A 150 0.97 -1.07 14.55
N SER A 151 0.18 -0.43 15.42
CA SER A 151 0.65 0.01 16.74
C SER A 151 1.02 -1.14 17.70
N VAL A 152 0.45 -2.32 17.48
CA VAL A 152 0.84 -3.53 18.24
C VAL A 152 2.18 -4.04 17.72
N LEU A 153 2.34 -4.18 16.40
CA LEU A 153 3.59 -4.65 15.80
C LEU A 153 4.75 -3.67 16.05
N GLU A 154 4.51 -2.38 15.94
CA GLU A 154 5.52 -1.34 16.23
C GLU A 154 6.17 -1.53 17.59
N SER A 155 5.42 -1.94 18.62
CA SER A 155 5.95 -2.15 19.95
C SER A 155 6.95 -3.33 20.04
N TYR A 156 6.98 -4.21 19.04
CA TYR A 156 7.90 -5.34 18.96
C TYR A 156 9.05 -5.14 17.97
N LEU A 157 8.98 -4.07 17.16
CA LEU A 157 9.99 -3.72 16.15
C LEU A 157 10.98 -2.67 16.67
N GLU A 158 11.43 -2.81 17.92
CA GLU A 158 12.29 -1.83 18.62
C GLU A 158 13.74 -1.78 18.12
N ILE A 159 14.07 -2.59 17.11
CA ILE A 159 15.43 -2.70 16.58
C ILE A 159 15.48 -2.25 15.12
N ALA A 160 16.57 -1.58 14.74
CA ALA A 160 16.78 -1.22 13.34
C ALA A 160 17.21 -2.45 12.54
N LEU A 161 16.81 -2.48 11.27
CA LEU A 161 17.35 -3.40 10.28
C LEU A 161 18.52 -2.72 9.57
N LEU A 162 19.71 -3.33 9.63
CA LEU A 162 20.91 -2.84 8.95
C LEU A 162 21.03 -3.53 7.59
N LEU A 163 21.27 -2.75 6.54
CA LEU A 163 21.50 -3.24 5.18
C LEU A 163 22.87 -2.76 4.70
N GLU A 164 23.79 -3.69 4.47
CA GLU A 164 25.10 -3.40 3.89
C GLU A 164 25.12 -3.77 2.41
N VAL A 165 25.52 -2.84 1.57
CA VAL A 165 25.79 -3.13 0.17
C VAL A 165 27.20 -3.75 0.06
N GLU A 166 27.28 -5.06 -0.10
CA GLU A 166 28.54 -5.77 -0.32
C GLU A 166 29.13 -5.41 -1.68
N SER A 167 28.29 -5.44 -2.73
CA SER A 167 28.69 -5.03 -4.06
C SER A 167 27.50 -4.54 -4.89
N ALA A 168 27.77 -3.64 -5.81
CA ALA A 168 26.83 -3.17 -6.80
C ALA A 168 27.50 -2.91 -8.15
N ASP A 169 26.83 -3.24 -9.23
CA ASP A 169 27.18 -2.86 -10.59
C ASP A 169 25.93 -2.49 -11.40
N ALA A 170 26.04 -2.26 -12.70
CA ALA A 170 24.91 -1.85 -13.53
C ALA A 170 23.81 -2.92 -13.69
N SER A 171 24.01 -4.13 -13.20
CA SER A 171 23.10 -5.26 -13.38
C SER A 171 22.79 -6.01 -12.10
N THR A 172 23.66 -5.94 -11.11
CA THR A 172 23.61 -6.80 -9.92
C THR A 172 23.83 -5.98 -8.66
N LEU A 173 23.07 -6.29 -7.63
CA LEU A 173 23.18 -5.73 -6.30
C LEU A 173 23.24 -6.87 -5.29
N GLN A 174 24.26 -6.87 -4.44
CA GLN A 174 24.42 -7.83 -3.35
C GLN A 174 24.33 -7.10 -2.01
N ILE A 175 23.42 -7.54 -1.16
CA ILE A 175 23.17 -6.94 0.15
C ILE A 175 23.20 -8.00 1.24
N PHE A 176 23.77 -7.63 2.36
CA PHE A 176 23.64 -8.32 3.63
C PHE A 176 22.72 -7.56 4.56
N ALA A 177 21.87 -8.28 5.30
CA ALA A 177 21.06 -7.71 6.36
C ALA A 177 21.54 -8.19 7.71
N ALA A 178 21.41 -7.34 8.72
CA ALA A 178 21.69 -7.67 10.12
C ALA A 178 20.71 -6.92 11.02
N LEU A 179 20.49 -7.43 12.23
CA LEU A 179 19.74 -6.70 13.24
C LEU A 179 20.66 -5.69 13.92
N GLY A 180 20.14 -4.50 14.14
CA GLY A 180 20.77 -3.50 14.99
C GLY A 180 20.64 -3.89 16.45
N LYS A 181 21.57 -3.45 17.28
CA LYS A 181 21.53 -3.64 18.73
C LYS A 181 20.44 -2.82 19.40
N ASP A 182 20.07 -1.72 18.77
CA ASP A 182 19.02 -0.80 19.19
C ASP A 182 18.36 -0.14 17.97
N SER A 183 17.38 0.72 18.21
CA SER A 183 16.66 1.44 17.16
C SER A 183 17.52 2.45 16.40
N ASN A 184 18.67 2.89 16.97
CA ASN A 184 19.54 3.86 16.30
C ASN A 184 20.33 3.25 15.13
N GLY A 185 20.48 1.91 15.11
CA GLY A 185 21.20 1.21 14.04
C GLY A 185 22.69 1.57 13.91
N GLU A 186 23.30 2.07 14.99
CA GLU A 186 24.72 2.42 14.98
C GLU A 186 25.64 1.20 15.13
N GLU A 187 25.15 0.14 15.79
CA GLU A 187 25.89 -1.10 16.04
C GLU A 187 25.04 -2.31 15.65
N GLN A 188 25.68 -3.32 15.06
CA GLN A 188 25.05 -4.61 14.79
C GLN A 188 24.90 -5.42 16.10
N GLU A 189 23.81 -6.19 16.24
CA GLU A 189 23.70 -7.24 17.26
C GLU A 189 24.51 -8.47 16.81
N PHE A 190 25.67 -8.67 17.38
CA PHE A 190 26.59 -9.73 16.96
C PHE A 190 26.19 -11.13 17.40
N CYS A 191 25.17 -11.27 18.26
CA CYS A 191 24.63 -12.57 18.64
C CYS A 191 23.71 -13.13 17.56
N ASP A 192 23.16 -12.28 16.70
CA ASP A 192 22.31 -12.67 15.58
C ASP A 192 23.13 -12.81 14.28
N PRO A 193 22.81 -13.81 13.45
CA PRO A 193 23.55 -14.03 12.22
C PRO A 193 23.26 -12.93 11.19
N THR A 194 24.26 -12.52 10.45
CA THR A 194 24.08 -11.72 9.24
C THR A 194 23.41 -12.56 8.16
N LEU A 195 22.36 -12.03 7.54
CA LEU A 195 21.59 -12.68 6.50
C LEU A 195 22.05 -12.19 5.11
N PRO A 196 22.68 -13.04 4.29
CA PRO A 196 22.95 -12.72 2.89
C PRO A 196 21.65 -12.85 2.08
N PHE A 197 21.29 -11.79 1.37
CA PHE A 197 20.23 -11.89 0.34
C PHE A 197 20.82 -12.50 -0.95
N PRO A 198 19.99 -13.22 -1.74
CA PRO A 198 20.35 -13.57 -3.10
C PRO A 198 20.68 -12.32 -3.93
N ASP A 199 21.58 -12.45 -4.90
CA ASP A 199 21.89 -11.37 -5.83
C ASP A 199 20.61 -10.83 -6.47
N ALA A 200 20.39 -9.52 -6.35
CA ALA A 200 19.23 -8.85 -6.91
C ALA A 200 19.52 -8.27 -8.29
N ASP A 201 18.51 -8.25 -9.15
CA ASP A 201 18.56 -7.53 -10.43
C ASP A 201 18.60 -6.02 -10.17
N PHE A 202 19.66 -5.36 -10.65
CA PHE A 202 19.86 -3.92 -10.52
C PHE A 202 19.86 -3.20 -11.88
N THR A 203 19.39 -3.86 -12.93
CA THR A 203 19.23 -3.23 -14.26
C THR A 203 18.24 -2.07 -14.24
N GLY A 204 17.35 -2.04 -13.25
CA GLY A 204 16.41 -0.94 -12.97
C GLY A 204 16.93 0.10 -11.98
N ALA A 205 18.26 0.19 -11.75
CA ALA A 205 18.84 1.16 -10.83
C ALA A 205 18.28 2.58 -11.06
N PRO A 206 18.07 3.35 -9.99
CA PRO A 206 18.42 3.12 -8.59
C PRO A 206 17.41 2.29 -7.76
N TYR A 207 16.32 1.80 -8.37
CA TYR A 207 15.36 0.92 -7.70
C TYR A 207 15.97 -0.47 -7.52
N PHE A 208 15.71 -1.07 -6.36
CA PHE A 208 16.11 -2.43 -6.05
C PHE A 208 14.97 -3.20 -5.37
N GLN A 209 15.03 -4.52 -5.50
CA GLN A 209 14.19 -5.45 -4.76
C GLN A 209 15.03 -6.68 -4.40
N LEU A 210 15.15 -6.94 -3.11
CA LEU A 210 15.82 -8.10 -2.53
C LEU A 210 14.80 -9.20 -2.25
N GLY A 211 15.24 -10.44 -2.28
CA GLY A 211 14.39 -11.60 -1.96
C GLY A 211 13.82 -12.30 -3.21
N PRO A 212 12.97 -13.32 -3.01
CA PRO A 212 12.46 -13.77 -1.71
C PRO A 212 13.51 -14.46 -0.86
N GLN A 213 13.41 -14.30 0.45
CA GLN A 213 14.28 -14.93 1.43
C GLN A 213 13.44 -15.40 2.63
N THR A 214 13.73 -16.59 3.15
CA THR A 214 13.17 -17.02 4.44
C THR A 214 14.20 -16.77 5.53
N THR A 215 13.78 -16.16 6.63
CA THR A 215 14.63 -15.88 7.77
C THR A 215 13.88 -16.07 9.08
N THR A 216 14.62 -16.23 10.16
CA THR A 216 14.06 -16.23 11.52
C THR A 216 14.61 -15.02 12.26
N ILE A 217 13.73 -14.27 12.89
CA ILE A 217 14.08 -13.12 13.71
C ILE A 217 13.73 -13.46 15.16
N SER A 218 14.71 -13.30 16.06
CA SER A 218 14.47 -13.41 17.51
C SER A 218 14.06 -12.03 18.04
N ALA A 219 12.79 -11.89 18.41
CA ALA A 219 12.25 -10.65 18.96
C ALA A 219 11.41 -10.94 20.21
N ALA A 220 11.54 -10.11 21.24
CA ALA A 220 10.80 -10.25 22.50
C ALA A 220 10.89 -11.63 23.16
N GLY A 221 11.93 -12.41 22.85
CA GLY A 221 12.13 -13.78 23.38
C GLY A 221 11.46 -14.88 22.56
N PHE A 222 10.92 -14.56 21.41
CA PHE A 222 10.34 -15.50 20.45
C PHE A 222 11.15 -15.54 19.17
N ASP A 223 11.24 -16.74 18.57
CA ASP A 223 11.81 -16.93 17.24
C ASP A 223 10.67 -16.96 16.23
N VAL A 224 10.61 -15.91 15.39
CA VAL A 224 9.56 -15.72 14.40
C VAL A 224 10.12 -15.98 13.01
N GLU A 225 9.58 -16.97 12.31
CA GLU A 225 9.93 -17.22 10.91
C GLU A 225 9.18 -16.24 10.00
N ILE A 226 9.94 -15.57 9.11
CA ILE A 226 9.40 -14.75 8.04
C ILE A 226 9.74 -15.44 6.72
N ARG A 227 8.69 -15.83 5.98
CA ARG A 227 8.80 -16.44 4.65
C ARG A 227 8.58 -15.40 3.58
N ASP A 228 9.17 -15.64 2.41
CA ASP A 228 9.04 -14.77 1.26
C ASP A 228 9.30 -13.31 1.60
N LEU A 229 10.33 -13.06 2.43
CA LEU A 229 10.76 -11.72 2.77
C LEU A 229 11.30 -11.00 1.55
N PHE A 230 10.67 -9.90 1.20
CA PHE A 230 11.14 -8.94 0.21
C PHE A 230 11.43 -7.60 0.87
N ILE A 231 12.50 -6.97 0.44
CA ILE A 231 12.83 -5.59 0.79
C ILE A 231 13.06 -4.85 -0.52
N SER A 232 12.37 -3.75 -0.72
CA SER A 232 12.58 -2.91 -1.89
C SER A 232 12.73 -1.46 -1.52
N GLY A 233 13.33 -0.68 -2.42
CA GLY A 233 13.54 0.74 -2.22
C GLY A 233 14.23 1.37 -3.42
N THR A 234 14.57 2.64 -3.28
CA THR A 234 15.27 3.41 -4.30
C THR A 234 16.41 4.18 -3.67
N PHE A 235 17.64 3.96 -4.12
CA PHE A 235 18.78 4.75 -3.68
C PHE A 235 18.68 6.18 -4.21
N ALA A 236 19.10 7.14 -3.41
CA ALA A 236 19.38 8.49 -3.87
C ALA A 236 20.50 8.46 -4.91
N SER A 237 20.49 9.40 -5.84
CA SER A 237 21.46 9.45 -6.95
C SER A 237 22.93 9.60 -6.48
N ASP A 238 23.14 10.13 -5.28
CA ASP A 238 24.45 10.25 -4.63
C ASP A 238 24.80 9.07 -3.69
N GLY A 239 23.89 8.10 -3.56
CA GLY A 239 24.07 6.93 -2.70
C GLY A 239 24.02 7.21 -1.20
N SER A 240 23.65 8.42 -0.76
CA SER A 240 23.70 8.81 0.65
C SER A 240 22.56 8.22 1.51
N TYR A 241 21.45 7.87 0.89
CA TYR A 241 20.29 7.23 1.53
C TYR A 241 19.49 6.44 0.50
N TRP A 242 18.50 5.71 0.96
CA TRP A 242 17.44 5.15 0.13
C TRP A 242 16.07 5.47 0.72
N GLY A 243 15.04 5.46 -0.10
CA GLY A 243 13.69 5.80 0.32
C GLY A 243 12.64 5.06 -0.50
N GLY A 244 11.37 5.29 -0.16
CA GLY A 244 10.25 4.57 -0.75
C GLY A 244 10.34 3.07 -0.47
N GLY A 245 10.87 2.71 0.69
CA GLY A 245 11.09 1.33 1.09
C GLY A 245 9.78 0.59 1.35
N VAL A 246 9.74 -0.67 0.94
CA VAL A 246 8.69 -1.61 1.31
C VAL A 246 9.35 -2.87 1.82
N LEU A 247 8.92 -3.32 3.00
CA LEU A 247 9.26 -4.62 3.56
C LEU A 247 7.97 -5.44 3.60
N GLN A 248 8.01 -6.65 3.05
CA GLN A 248 6.87 -7.55 3.02
C GLN A 248 7.32 -9.00 3.17
N GLY A 249 6.45 -9.82 3.75
CA GLY A 249 6.70 -11.25 3.94
C GLY A 249 5.51 -11.89 4.64
N SER A 250 5.52 -13.21 4.73
CA SER A 250 4.55 -13.98 5.50
C SER A 250 5.17 -14.36 6.84
N VAL A 251 4.49 -14.04 7.92
CA VAL A 251 4.96 -14.28 9.29
C VAL A 251 4.26 -15.52 9.85
N ASP A 252 5.03 -16.47 10.39
CA ASP A 252 4.47 -17.56 11.19
C ASP A 252 4.01 -16.98 12.54
N THR A 253 2.70 -16.98 12.77
CA THR A 253 2.11 -16.37 13.96
C THR A 253 2.05 -17.31 15.17
N ARG A 254 2.24 -18.62 14.99
CA ARG A 254 2.16 -19.61 16.07
C ARG A 254 3.09 -19.33 17.26
N PRO A 255 4.36 -18.93 17.04
CA PRO A 255 5.25 -18.55 18.13
C PRO A 255 4.80 -17.32 18.93
N LEU A 256 3.87 -16.52 18.37
CA LEU A 256 3.38 -15.30 19.00
C LEU A 256 2.16 -15.51 19.89
N VAL A 257 1.54 -16.71 19.86
CA VAL A 257 0.37 -17.05 20.70
C VAL A 257 0.59 -16.72 22.17
N PRO A 258 1.76 -16.99 22.80
CA PRO A 258 2.00 -16.63 24.19
C PRO A 258 1.98 -15.12 24.50
N LEU A 259 1.93 -14.26 23.49
CA LEU A 259 1.75 -12.80 23.68
C LEU A 259 0.29 -12.40 23.96
N LEU A 260 -0.66 -13.29 23.71
CA LEU A 260 -2.05 -13.07 24.09
C LEU A 260 -2.17 -13.15 25.61
N GLU A 261 -2.79 -12.13 26.23
CA GLU A 261 -2.86 -11.97 27.69
C GLU A 261 -3.45 -13.16 28.43
N ASP A 262 -4.32 -13.94 27.77
CA ASP A 262 -5.01 -15.09 28.35
C ASP A 262 -4.29 -16.43 28.12
N CYS A 263 -3.15 -16.42 27.42
CA CYS A 263 -2.36 -17.62 27.10
C CYS A 263 -1.16 -17.81 28.02
N ASP A 264 -1.22 -17.32 29.26
CA ASP A 264 -0.19 -17.61 30.22
C ASP A 264 -0.29 -19.09 30.67
N SER A 265 0.80 -19.82 30.53
CA SER A 265 0.93 -21.24 30.87
C SER A 265 0.77 -21.55 32.38
N ASN A 266 -0.07 -20.80 33.08
CA ASN A 266 -0.32 -20.99 34.48
C ASN A 266 -1.37 -22.11 34.67
N GLU A 267 -0.91 -23.32 34.85
CA GLU A 267 -1.62 -24.60 34.99
C GLU A 267 -2.78 -24.63 36.00
N SER A 268 -3.38 -23.52 36.40
CA SER A 268 -4.39 -23.51 37.45
C SER A 268 -5.84 -23.50 37.00
N THR A 269 -6.11 -23.43 35.71
CA THR A 269 -7.49 -23.49 35.14
C THR A 269 -7.54 -24.36 33.87
N PRO A 270 -7.76 -25.69 34.01
CA PRO A 270 -7.70 -26.62 32.87
C PRO A 270 -8.92 -26.62 31.95
N GLU A 271 -9.82 -25.68 32.00
CA GLU A 271 -11.13 -25.82 31.34
C GLU A 271 -11.47 -24.70 30.29
N THR A 272 -10.56 -23.79 29.94
CA THR A 272 -10.88 -22.73 28.97
C THR A 272 -9.72 -22.40 28.00
N ASP A 273 -8.91 -23.40 27.68
CA ASP A 273 -7.68 -23.23 26.89
C ASP A 273 -7.91 -23.24 25.36
N ASP A 274 -9.15 -23.02 24.89
CA ASP A 274 -9.45 -22.95 23.47
C ASP A 274 -8.89 -21.64 22.82
N ASP A 275 -8.50 -20.65 23.64
CA ASP A 275 -8.02 -19.34 23.17
C ASP A 275 -6.50 -19.32 22.91
N CYS A 276 -5.79 -20.41 23.16
CA CYS A 276 -4.32 -20.53 23.01
C CYS A 276 -3.91 -21.54 21.95
N GLU A 277 -4.75 -21.80 20.98
CA GLU A 277 -4.43 -22.65 19.85
C GLU A 277 -3.49 -21.93 18.86
N ASP A 278 -2.77 -22.69 18.07
CA ASP A 278 -1.80 -22.16 17.09
C ASP A 278 -2.39 -21.14 16.11
N GLY A 279 -3.71 -21.13 15.93
CA GLY A 279 -4.46 -20.20 15.09
C GLY A 279 -4.96 -18.92 15.77
N ALA A 280 -4.81 -18.77 17.10
CA ALA A 280 -5.45 -17.68 17.85
C ALA A 280 -5.02 -16.28 17.36
N ILE A 281 -3.76 -16.09 16.98
CA ILE A 281 -3.30 -14.81 16.39
C ILE A 281 -3.93 -14.58 15.03
N CYS A 282 -4.07 -15.61 14.19
CA CYS A 282 -4.73 -15.52 12.90
C CYS A 282 -6.20 -15.11 13.06
N GLU A 283 -6.94 -15.73 13.95
CA GLU A 283 -8.33 -15.36 14.23
C GLU A 283 -8.44 -13.90 14.69
N LEU A 284 -7.50 -13.43 15.50
CA LEU A 284 -7.44 -12.05 15.93
C LEU A 284 -7.23 -11.09 14.74
N VAL A 285 -6.27 -11.39 13.85
CA VAL A 285 -5.92 -10.49 12.73
C VAL A 285 -6.92 -10.58 11.59
N GLU A 286 -7.66 -11.68 11.41
CA GLU A 286 -8.78 -11.76 10.47
C GLU A 286 -9.86 -10.72 10.76
N GLY A 287 -10.08 -10.41 12.05
CA GLY A 287 -10.95 -9.31 12.46
C GLY A 287 -10.54 -7.93 11.91
N PHE A 288 -9.31 -7.78 11.46
CA PHE A 288 -8.76 -6.57 10.82
C PHE A 288 -8.63 -6.72 9.29
N GLY A 289 -9.20 -7.77 8.70
CA GLY A 289 -9.19 -7.99 7.25
C GLY A 289 -7.90 -8.61 6.72
N VAL A 290 -7.09 -9.22 7.58
CA VAL A 290 -5.92 -10.00 7.18
C VAL A 290 -6.35 -11.41 6.85
N ALA A 291 -5.99 -11.90 5.66
CA ALA A 291 -6.16 -13.30 5.34
C ALA A 291 -5.00 -14.11 5.95
N CYS A 292 -5.33 -15.11 6.74
CA CYS A 292 -4.37 -16.12 7.15
C CYS A 292 -4.34 -17.27 6.15
N GLU A 293 -3.17 -17.84 5.95
CA GLU A 293 -2.97 -18.99 5.08
C GLU A 293 -2.40 -20.14 5.92
N ASP A 294 -2.81 -21.37 5.59
CA ASP A 294 -2.22 -22.59 6.14
C ASP A 294 -0.70 -22.58 5.90
N CYS A 295 0.08 -22.84 6.95
CA CYS A 295 1.54 -22.93 6.86
C CYS A 295 2.04 -24.05 5.92
N GLY A 296 1.15 -24.92 5.44
CA GLY A 296 1.46 -25.97 4.46
C GLY A 296 2.22 -27.15 5.06
N ASP A 297 2.36 -27.22 6.38
CA ASP A 297 3.02 -28.32 7.11
C ASP A 297 2.03 -29.37 7.62
N GLY A 298 0.73 -29.17 7.39
CA GLY A 298 -0.35 -30.08 7.77
C GLY A 298 -0.80 -29.90 9.23
N THR A 299 -0.41 -28.81 9.85
CA THR A 299 -1.01 -28.32 11.11
C THR A 299 -2.08 -27.30 10.76
N ASP A 300 -3.29 -27.55 11.24
CA ASP A 300 -4.34 -26.53 11.20
C ASP A 300 -3.91 -25.39 12.17
N PHE A 301 -4.27 -24.16 11.84
CA PHE A 301 -3.99 -22.95 12.64
C PHE A 301 -4.56 -23.08 14.04
#